data_19691423010ddac0d853ff338433932e
#
_entry.id   19691423010ddac0d853ff338433932e
#
_cell.length_a   1.000
_cell.length_b   1.000
_cell.length_c   1.000
_cell.angle_alpha   90.00
_cell.angle_beta   90.00
_cell.angle_gamma   90.00
#
_symmetry.space_group_name_H-M   'P 1'
#
loop_
_entity.id
_entity.type
_entity.pdbx_description
1 polymer ?
#
loop_
_entity_poly.entity_id
_entity_poly.type
_entity_poly.pdbx_seq_one_letter_code
_entity_poly.pdbx_strand_id
1 'polypeptide(L)'
;MEAMVTLANSVIGRSVRTASAALLEAGTQTKAASLQGIEALFFHRLDAAEHARRQEAAAGRLDRMAALETLLTLPVNIPVPLASLEAGQRRSVRALPAGAADRDRATVTRRAVRPVRVDLVVVRAAGWRQGLRDAGRFAPFCRRAMLLTRRPSHLEELLAEADFYGIGVFLAAEHGVEMLLAPEEYRPQRHTAAAWCFVEELYQLLR
;
A
#
# COMPACT_ATOMS: atom_id res chain seq x y z
N MET A 1 0.72 27.00 8.79
CA MET A 1 -0.39 26.02 8.89
C MET A 1 0.11 24.61 8.49
N GLU A 2 0.83 24.46 7.40
CA GLU A 2 1.36 23.18 6.91
C GLU A 2 2.34 22.49 7.89
N ALA A 3 3.25 23.23 8.52
CA ALA A 3 4.17 22.69 9.51
C ALA A 3 3.49 22.15 10.79
N MET A 4 2.42 22.79 11.25
CA MET A 4 1.61 22.31 12.39
C MET A 4 0.86 21.03 12.07
N VAL A 5 0.31 20.90 10.86
CA VAL A 5 -0.37 19.68 10.39
C VAL A 5 0.63 18.54 10.28
N THR A 6 1.83 18.80 9.78
CA THR A 6 2.90 17.80 9.66
C THR A 6 3.37 17.33 11.05
N LEU A 7 3.52 18.21 12.02
CA LEU A 7 3.90 17.85 13.40
C LEU A 7 2.79 17.00 14.07
N ALA A 8 1.53 17.40 13.93
CA ALA A 8 0.39 16.63 14.46
C ALA A 8 0.32 15.23 13.82
N ASN A 9 0.53 15.11 12.52
CA ASN A 9 0.58 13.83 11.83
C ASN A 9 1.73 12.94 12.30
N SER A 10 2.88 13.52 12.63
CA SER A 10 4.04 12.76 13.16
C SER A 10 3.81 12.26 14.59
N VAL A 11 3.14 13.02 15.44
CA VAL A 11 2.78 12.61 16.81
C VAL A 11 1.73 11.50 16.77
N ILE A 12 0.66 11.69 16.04
CA ILE A 12 -0.40 10.67 15.86
C ILE A 12 0.19 9.40 15.25
N GLY A 13 1.04 9.53 14.25
CA GLY A 13 1.71 8.38 13.62
C GLY A 13 2.55 7.57 14.59
N ARG A 14 3.27 8.22 15.53
CA ARG A 14 4.00 7.52 16.59
C ARG A 14 3.06 6.82 17.57
N SER A 15 1.99 7.48 18.00
CA SER A 15 1.03 6.90 18.94
C SER A 15 0.31 5.68 18.34
N VAL A 16 -0.11 5.76 17.06
CA VAL A 16 -0.69 4.61 16.34
C VAL A 16 0.34 3.50 16.19
N ARG A 17 1.60 3.83 15.86
CA ARG A 17 2.70 2.85 15.78
C ARG A 17 2.86 2.09 17.09
N THR A 18 2.87 2.80 18.21
CA THR A 18 2.98 2.17 19.55
C THR A 18 1.80 1.26 19.81
N ALA A 19 0.57 1.72 19.57
CA ALA A 19 -0.66 0.93 19.78
C ALA A 19 -0.74 -0.29 18.84
N SER A 20 -0.12 -0.24 17.66
CA SER A 20 -0.14 -1.31 16.66
C SER A 20 1.18 -2.09 16.57
N ALA A 21 2.08 -1.97 17.54
CA ALA A 21 3.43 -2.55 17.45
C ALA A 21 3.44 -4.06 17.15
N ALA A 22 2.51 -4.81 17.72
CA ALA A 22 2.37 -6.25 17.47
C ALA A 22 1.87 -6.62 16.06
N LEU A 23 1.37 -5.64 15.30
CA LEU A 23 0.86 -5.81 13.94
C LEU A 23 1.89 -5.44 12.87
N LEU A 24 2.98 -4.79 13.27
CA LEU A 24 3.97 -4.21 12.37
C LEU A 24 5.24 -5.05 12.36
N GLU A 25 5.79 -5.22 11.19
CA GLU A 25 7.07 -5.90 10.99
C GLU A 25 8.27 -4.98 11.33
N ALA A 26 9.41 -5.59 11.59
CA ALA A 26 10.64 -4.85 11.82
C ALA A 26 10.99 -3.98 10.60
N GLY A 27 11.47 -2.76 10.85
CA GLY A 27 11.83 -1.80 9.79
C GLY A 27 10.63 -1.06 9.16
N THR A 28 9.40 -1.27 9.65
CA THR A 28 8.23 -0.52 9.18
C THR A 28 8.41 0.98 9.43
N GLN A 29 8.19 1.78 8.42
CA GLN A 29 8.15 3.25 8.45
C GLN A 29 6.72 3.76 8.42
N THR A 30 6.51 5.05 8.74
CA THR A 30 5.19 5.68 8.71
C THR A 30 5.21 6.89 7.77
N LYS A 31 4.24 6.95 6.88
CA LYS A 31 4.00 8.10 6.01
C LYS A 31 2.55 8.52 6.10
N ALA A 32 2.30 9.78 6.42
CA ALA A 32 1.00 10.40 6.22
C ALA A 32 0.90 10.87 4.76
N ALA A 33 -0.12 10.46 4.06
CA ALA A 33 -0.33 10.82 2.66
C ALA A 33 -1.82 10.72 2.28
N SER A 34 -2.18 11.40 1.19
CA SER A 34 -3.47 11.21 0.52
C SER A 34 -3.28 10.27 -0.67
N LEU A 35 -4.00 9.17 -0.67
CA LEU A 35 -4.01 8.22 -1.77
C LEU A 35 -5.44 7.94 -2.19
N GLN A 36 -5.74 8.05 -3.48
CA GLN A 36 -7.11 7.91 -4.03
C GLN A 36 -8.13 8.83 -3.35
N GLY A 37 -7.69 10.03 -2.92
CA GLY A 37 -8.53 11.01 -2.23
C GLY A 37 -8.81 10.71 -0.76
N ILE A 38 -8.13 9.73 -0.17
CA ILE A 38 -8.25 9.37 1.24
C ILE A 38 -6.96 9.72 1.98
N GLU A 39 -7.08 10.55 3.01
CA GLU A 39 -5.97 10.83 3.92
C GLU A 39 -5.79 9.69 4.92
N ALA A 40 -4.59 9.12 4.94
CA ALA A 40 -4.27 7.99 5.79
C ALA A 40 -2.81 7.99 6.27
N LEU A 41 -2.56 7.22 7.31
CA LEU A 41 -1.23 6.82 7.75
C LEU A 41 -0.90 5.48 7.12
N PHE A 42 0.17 5.42 6.34
CA PHE A 42 0.69 4.21 5.72
C PHE A 42 1.87 3.69 6.52
N PHE A 43 1.73 2.52 7.09
CA PHE A 43 2.80 1.78 7.75
C PHE A 43 3.38 0.81 6.73
N HIS A 44 4.61 1.08 6.30
CA HIS A 44 5.17 0.44 5.12
C HIS A 44 6.65 0.12 5.28
N ARG A 45 7.13 -0.79 4.45
CA ARG A 45 8.55 -1.14 4.31
C ARG A 45 8.97 -0.98 2.85
N LEU A 46 10.03 -0.21 2.64
CA LEU A 46 10.64 -0.05 1.32
C LEU A 46 11.49 -1.30 1.00
N ASP A 47 11.36 -1.84 -0.20
CA ASP A 47 12.32 -2.80 -0.73
C ASP A 47 13.58 -2.04 -1.18
N ALA A 48 14.62 -2.09 -0.33
CA ALA A 48 15.84 -1.31 -0.54
C ALA A 48 16.59 -1.76 -1.82
N ALA A 49 16.55 -3.06 -2.14
CA ALA A 49 17.20 -3.59 -3.33
C ALA A 49 16.51 -3.10 -4.61
N GLU A 50 15.18 -3.18 -4.65
CA GLU A 50 14.40 -2.67 -5.77
C GLU A 50 14.50 -1.14 -5.89
N HIS A 51 14.52 -0.43 -4.77
CA HIS A 51 14.72 1.02 -4.78
C HIS A 51 16.07 1.39 -5.40
N ALA A 52 17.17 0.78 -4.95
CA ALA A 52 18.52 1.01 -5.49
C ALA A 52 18.57 0.66 -6.99
N ARG A 53 18.09 -0.52 -7.37
CA ARG A 53 18.02 -0.95 -8.77
C ARG A 53 17.28 0.06 -9.66
N ARG A 54 16.15 0.60 -9.18
CA ARG A 54 15.38 1.62 -9.92
C ARG A 54 16.13 2.93 -10.07
N GLN A 55 16.89 3.33 -9.08
CA GLN A 55 17.73 4.54 -9.15
C GLN A 55 18.85 4.36 -10.19
N GLU A 56 19.58 3.25 -10.13
CA GLU A 56 20.66 2.92 -11.07
C GLU A 56 20.17 2.82 -12.52
N ALA A 57 19.02 2.18 -12.72
CA ALA A 57 18.42 1.99 -14.04
C ALA A 57 17.67 3.24 -14.56
N ALA A 58 17.64 4.34 -13.83
CA ALA A 58 16.75 5.48 -14.09
C ALA A 58 15.32 5.03 -14.49
N ALA A 59 14.77 4.09 -13.71
CA ALA A 59 13.56 3.37 -14.06
C ALA A 59 12.36 4.31 -14.17
N GLY A 60 11.60 4.14 -15.24
CA GLY A 60 10.37 4.86 -15.48
C GLY A 60 9.25 4.42 -14.52
N ARG A 61 8.24 5.27 -14.39
CA ARG A 61 7.06 5.03 -13.56
C ARG A 61 6.22 3.86 -14.09
N LEU A 62 5.81 2.97 -13.19
CA LEU A 62 4.92 1.84 -13.46
C LEU A 62 3.49 2.17 -12.97
N ASP A 63 2.76 2.95 -13.75
CA ASP A 63 1.40 3.40 -13.42
C ASP A 63 0.31 2.85 -14.34
N ARG A 64 0.69 2.10 -15.39
CA ARG A 64 -0.27 1.54 -16.34
C ARG A 64 -0.65 0.12 -15.93
N MET A 65 -1.94 -0.10 -15.72
CA MET A 65 -2.49 -1.41 -15.37
C MET A 65 -2.03 -2.52 -16.34
N ALA A 66 -2.13 -2.27 -17.65
CA ALA A 66 -1.71 -3.23 -18.68
C ALA A 66 -0.21 -3.59 -18.61
N ALA A 67 0.65 -2.65 -18.20
CA ALA A 67 2.06 -2.93 -17.98
C ALA A 67 2.27 -3.84 -16.78
N LEU A 68 1.56 -3.59 -15.67
CA LEU A 68 1.62 -4.41 -14.46
C LEU A 68 1.04 -5.81 -14.70
N GLU A 69 -0.06 -5.92 -15.43
CA GLU A 69 -0.63 -7.22 -15.86
C GLU A 69 0.39 -8.01 -16.68
N THR A 70 1.03 -7.36 -17.65
CA THR A 70 2.07 -8.00 -18.46
C THR A 70 3.26 -8.46 -17.62
N LEU A 71 3.74 -7.61 -16.70
CA LEU A 71 4.83 -7.98 -15.80
C LEU A 71 4.47 -9.15 -14.89
N LEU A 72 3.22 -9.27 -14.46
CA LEU A 72 2.76 -10.39 -13.63
C LEU A 72 2.76 -11.74 -14.37
N THR A 73 2.67 -11.75 -15.69
CA THR A 73 2.78 -12.99 -16.49
C THR A 73 4.23 -13.43 -16.71
N LEU A 74 5.20 -12.57 -16.46
CA LEU A 74 6.62 -12.85 -16.65
C LEU A 74 7.28 -13.24 -15.32
N PRO A 75 8.06 -14.32 -15.27
CA PRO A 75 8.85 -14.66 -14.09
C PRO A 75 9.94 -13.61 -13.85
N VAL A 76 10.26 -13.36 -12.58
CA VAL A 76 11.30 -12.39 -12.20
C VAL A 76 12.68 -12.96 -12.52
N ASN A 77 13.51 -12.17 -13.21
CA ASN A 77 14.91 -12.49 -13.57
C ASN A 77 15.10 -13.74 -14.44
N ILE A 78 14.05 -14.27 -15.04
CA ILE A 78 14.13 -15.42 -15.96
C ILE A 78 13.82 -14.92 -17.38
N PRO A 79 14.70 -15.13 -18.35
CA PRO A 79 14.47 -14.78 -19.76
C PRO A 79 13.29 -15.59 -20.33
N VAL A 80 12.34 -14.90 -20.94
CA VAL A 80 11.20 -15.51 -21.65
C VAL A 80 11.35 -15.23 -23.14
N PRO A 81 11.30 -16.25 -24.03
CA PRO A 81 11.36 -16.03 -25.45
C PRO A 81 10.20 -15.16 -25.95
N LEU A 82 10.49 -14.12 -26.74
CA LEU A 82 9.44 -13.27 -27.31
C LEU A 82 8.51 -14.06 -28.26
N ALA A 83 9.00 -15.14 -28.87
CA ALA A 83 8.23 -16.02 -29.73
C ALA A 83 7.13 -16.78 -28.95
N SER A 84 7.32 -17.04 -27.66
CA SER A 84 6.31 -17.74 -26.81
C SER A 84 5.20 -16.81 -26.33
N LEU A 85 5.35 -15.49 -26.51
CA LEU A 85 4.34 -14.52 -26.10
C LEU A 85 3.30 -14.32 -27.21
N GLU A 86 2.06 -14.08 -26.81
CA GLU A 86 0.99 -13.68 -27.72
C GLU A 86 1.26 -12.28 -28.32
N ALA A 87 0.62 -11.98 -29.45
CA ALA A 87 0.79 -10.68 -30.13
C ALA A 87 0.46 -9.47 -29.24
N GLY A 88 -0.57 -9.60 -28.38
CA GLY A 88 -0.96 -8.59 -27.40
C GLY A 88 0.12 -8.40 -26.32
N GLN A 89 0.63 -9.50 -25.77
CA GLN A 89 1.71 -9.47 -24.78
C GLN A 89 2.99 -8.88 -25.33
N ARG A 90 3.39 -9.22 -26.57
CA ARG A 90 4.57 -8.61 -27.23
C ARG A 90 4.42 -7.10 -27.37
N ARG A 91 3.21 -6.60 -27.70
CA ARG A 91 2.96 -5.14 -27.74
C ARG A 91 3.10 -4.50 -26.37
N SER A 92 2.50 -5.11 -25.34
CA SER A 92 2.59 -4.63 -23.95
C SER A 92 4.03 -4.62 -23.44
N VAL A 93 4.79 -5.68 -23.73
CA VAL A 93 6.24 -5.76 -23.39
C VAL A 93 7.03 -4.63 -24.04
N ARG A 94 6.74 -4.29 -25.31
CA ARG A 94 7.41 -3.17 -25.99
C ARG A 94 7.09 -1.82 -25.36
N ALA A 95 5.91 -1.67 -24.78
CA ALA A 95 5.43 -0.45 -24.13
C ALA A 95 5.85 -0.33 -22.66
N LEU A 96 6.56 -1.32 -22.09
CA LEU A 96 7.06 -1.25 -20.72
C LEU A 96 8.04 -0.07 -20.57
N PRO A 97 7.97 0.68 -19.46
CA PRO A 97 8.91 1.75 -19.19
C PRO A 97 10.34 1.22 -18.99
N ALA A 98 11.31 2.12 -19.12
CA ALA A 98 12.72 1.82 -18.89
C ALA A 98 12.91 1.20 -17.49
N GLY A 99 13.82 0.23 -17.37
CA GLY A 99 14.12 -0.45 -16.11
C GLY A 99 13.07 -1.43 -15.62
N ALA A 100 11.91 -1.57 -16.29
CA ALA A 100 10.89 -2.55 -15.90
C ALA A 100 11.29 -3.97 -16.34
N ALA A 101 11.88 -4.09 -17.51
CA ALA A 101 12.39 -5.36 -18.06
C ALA A 101 13.55 -5.09 -19.01
N ASP A 102 14.50 -6.02 -19.06
CA ASP A 102 15.52 -6.07 -20.11
C ASP A 102 14.94 -6.74 -21.35
N ARG A 103 15.33 -6.26 -22.50
CA ARG A 103 14.86 -6.78 -23.80
C ARG A 103 16.01 -6.85 -24.79
N ASP A 104 16.10 -7.97 -25.45
CA ASP A 104 16.92 -8.15 -26.65
C ASP A 104 16.04 -8.54 -27.84
N ARG A 105 16.67 -9.03 -28.93
CA ARG A 105 15.95 -9.43 -30.14
C ARG A 105 15.09 -10.69 -29.95
N ALA A 106 15.42 -11.54 -29.00
CA ALA A 106 14.84 -12.85 -28.83
C ALA A 106 14.07 -13.02 -27.50
N THR A 107 14.45 -12.28 -26.45
CA THR A 107 13.94 -12.50 -25.09
C THR A 107 13.50 -11.21 -24.40
N VAL A 108 12.67 -11.37 -23.37
CA VAL A 108 12.36 -10.37 -22.36
C VAL A 108 12.62 -10.95 -20.97
N THR A 109 13.26 -10.19 -20.11
CA THR A 109 13.54 -10.56 -18.70
C THR A 109 12.95 -9.51 -17.78
N ARG A 110 11.93 -9.86 -17.02
CA ARG A 110 11.34 -8.96 -16.02
C ARG A 110 12.35 -8.64 -14.92
N ARG A 111 12.55 -7.36 -14.62
CA ARG A 111 13.39 -6.87 -13.53
C ARG A 111 12.58 -6.26 -12.40
N ALA A 112 11.49 -5.56 -12.74
CA ALA A 112 10.68 -4.86 -11.75
C ALA A 112 9.98 -5.83 -10.81
N VAL A 113 10.05 -5.52 -9.51
CA VAL A 113 9.27 -6.10 -8.44
C VAL A 113 8.53 -5.00 -7.68
N ARG A 114 7.70 -5.34 -6.71
CA ARG A 114 6.99 -4.37 -5.88
C ARG A 114 7.98 -3.60 -5.01
N PRO A 115 8.01 -2.25 -5.08
CA PRO A 115 9.00 -1.45 -4.36
C PRO A 115 8.66 -1.24 -2.88
N VAL A 116 7.41 -1.52 -2.48
CA VAL A 116 6.90 -1.26 -1.14
C VAL A 116 6.00 -2.42 -0.68
N ARG A 117 6.08 -2.76 0.60
CA ARG A 117 5.10 -3.57 1.31
C ARG A 117 4.36 -2.69 2.30
N VAL A 118 3.05 -2.82 2.36
CA VAL A 118 2.21 -2.06 3.31
C VAL A 118 1.70 -3.04 4.37
N ASP A 119 2.08 -2.80 5.61
CA ASP A 119 1.70 -3.64 6.74
C ASP A 119 0.32 -3.24 7.26
N LEU A 120 0.02 -1.93 7.30
CA LEU A 120 -1.22 -1.38 7.81
C LEU A 120 -1.51 -0.02 7.18
N VAL A 121 -2.77 0.24 6.85
CA VAL A 121 -3.28 1.59 6.53
C VAL A 121 -4.27 2.00 7.62
N VAL A 122 -4.11 3.21 8.16
CA VAL A 122 -5.03 3.78 9.15
C VAL A 122 -5.60 5.07 8.61
N VAL A 123 -6.90 5.06 8.26
CA VAL A 123 -7.60 6.26 7.78
C VAL A 123 -8.02 7.12 8.95
N ARG A 124 -7.93 8.44 8.79
CA ARG A 124 -8.47 9.38 9.78
C ARG A 124 -9.93 9.65 9.47
N ALA A 125 -10.81 9.47 10.44
CA ALA A 125 -12.23 9.64 10.25
C ALA A 125 -12.84 10.59 11.30
N ALA A 126 -13.62 11.56 10.82
CA ALA A 126 -14.43 12.41 11.69
C ALA A 126 -15.68 11.66 12.21
N GLY A 127 -16.18 10.72 11.41
CA GLY A 127 -17.31 9.85 11.76
C GLY A 127 -17.03 8.41 11.38
N TRP A 128 -17.48 7.49 12.20
CA TRP A 128 -17.13 6.08 12.06
C TRP A 128 -17.67 5.42 10.77
N ARG A 129 -18.88 5.79 10.30
CA ARG A 129 -19.43 5.26 9.04
C ARG A 129 -18.60 5.69 7.82
N GLN A 130 -18.07 6.92 7.83
CA GLN A 130 -17.11 7.35 6.82
C GLN A 130 -15.80 6.58 6.94
N GLY A 131 -15.31 6.39 8.18
CA GLY A 131 -14.11 5.62 8.45
C GLY A 131 -14.18 4.17 7.93
N LEU A 132 -15.29 3.49 8.11
CA LEU A 132 -15.53 2.15 7.58
C LEU A 132 -15.47 2.13 6.04
N ARG A 133 -16.16 3.08 5.37
CA ARG A 133 -16.15 3.17 3.90
C ARG A 133 -14.74 3.42 3.37
N ASP A 134 -14.02 4.36 3.96
CA ASP A 134 -12.69 4.76 3.51
C ASP A 134 -11.66 3.65 3.78
N ALA A 135 -11.69 3.04 4.98
CA ALA A 135 -10.83 1.90 5.28
C ALA A 135 -11.15 0.69 4.39
N GLY A 136 -12.43 0.44 4.10
CA GLY A 136 -12.88 -0.63 3.21
C GLY A 136 -12.25 -0.59 1.81
N ARG A 137 -11.91 0.59 1.30
CA ARG A 137 -11.24 0.73 -0.01
C ARG A 137 -9.84 0.13 -0.05
N PHE A 138 -9.19 -0.05 1.09
CA PHE A 138 -7.88 -0.70 1.21
C PHE A 138 -7.96 -2.21 1.42
N ALA A 139 -9.16 -2.78 1.52
CA ALA A 139 -9.39 -4.22 1.72
C ALA A 139 -8.61 -5.14 0.77
N PRO A 140 -8.48 -4.82 -0.54
CA PRO A 140 -7.76 -5.70 -1.46
C PRO A 140 -6.24 -5.63 -1.34
N PHE A 141 -5.68 -4.75 -0.50
CA PHE A 141 -4.27 -4.36 -0.58
C PHE A 141 -3.47 -4.65 0.70
N CYS A 142 -4.07 -4.46 1.88
CA CYS A 142 -3.36 -4.56 3.15
C CYS A 142 -4.32 -4.66 4.35
N ARG A 143 -3.76 -4.86 5.55
CA ARG A 143 -4.50 -4.61 6.80
C ARG A 143 -4.96 -3.15 6.82
N ARG A 144 -6.16 -2.93 7.35
CA ARG A 144 -6.81 -1.62 7.34
C ARG A 144 -7.48 -1.32 8.67
N ALA A 145 -7.42 -0.07 9.06
CA ALA A 145 -8.06 0.41 10.27
C ALA A 145 -8.53 1.85 10.10
N MET A 146 -9.34 2.32 11.02
CA MET A 146 -9.69 3.73 11.17
C MET A 146 -9.21 4.27 12.51
N LEU A 147 -8.88 5.54 12.55
CA LEU A 147 -8.60 6.32 13.74
C LEU A 147 -9.70 7.34 13.96
N LEU A 148 -10.41 7.20 15.07
CA LEU A 148 -11.43 8.12 15.54
C LEU A 148 -10.84 9.15 16.49
N THR A 149 -11.23 10.39 16.35
CA THR A 149 -10.83 11.48 17.23
C THR A 149 -11.71 11.63 18.46
N ARG A 150 -12.90 11.01 18.44
CA ARG A 150 -13.88 11.02 19.54
C ARG A 150 -14.54 9.66 19.65
N ARG A 151 -14.85 9.29 20.88
CA ARG A 151 -15.60 8.06 21.18
C ARG A 151 -17.04 8.24 20.70
N PRO A 152 -17.56 7.36 19.80
CA PRO A 152 -18.94 7.44 19.35
C PRO A 152 -19.90 6.96 20.42
N SER A 153 -21.14 7.46 20.41
CA SER A 153 -22.21 7.04 21.32
C SER A 153 -22.63 5.57 21.13
N HIS A 154 -22.54 5.08 19.90
CA HIS A 154 -22.89 3.69 19.52
C HIS A 154 -21.61 2.88 19.27
N LEU A 155 -20.75 2.76 20.29
CA LEU A 155 -19.46 2.09 20.15
C LEU A 155 -19.62 0.59 19.84
N GLU A 156 -20.57 -0.09 20.47
CA GLU A 156 -20.79 -1.54 20.25
C GLU A 156 -21.23 -1.82 18.81
N GLU A 157 -22.16 -1.01 18.25
CA GLU A 157 -22.58 -1.11 16.85
C GLU A 157 -21.39 -0.93 15.90
N LEU A 158 -20.58 0.10 16.17
CA LEU A 158 -19.37 0.34 15.41
C LEU A 158 -18.39 -0.86 15.45
N LEU A 159 -18.10 -1.37 16.64
CA LEU A 159 -17.15 -2.47 16.80
C LEU A 159 -17.63 -3.74 16.11
N ALA A 160 -18.93 -4.06 16.21
CA ALA A 160 -19.53 -5.20 15.53
C ALA A 160 -19.45 -5.06 13.99
N GLU A 161 -19.76 -3.87 13.44
CA GLU A 161 -19.68 -3.63 12.00
C GLU A 161 -18.22 -3.61 11.51
N ALA A 162 -17.29 -3.03 12.27
CA ALA A 162 -15.88 -3.01 11.96
C ALA A 162 -15.27 -4.42 11.95
N ASP A 163 -15.61 -5.24 12.95
CA ASP A 163 -15.19 -6.65 13.06
C ASP A 163 -15.68 -7.46 11.85
N PHE A 164 -16.97 -7.32 11.51
CA PHE A 164 -17.56 -7.98 10.35
C PHE A 164 -16.80 -7.69 9.05
N TYR A 165 -16.29 -6.44 8.88
CA TYR A 165 -15.49 -6.06 7.73
C TYR A 165 -13.98 -6.26 7.92
N GLY A 166 -13.51 -6.79 9.05
CA GLY A 166 -12.09 -6.96 9.36
C GLY A 166 -11.32 -5.64 9.45
N ILE A 167 -11.99 -4.55 9.86
CA ILE A 167 -11.41 -3.20 9.97
C ILE A 167 -11.05 -2.94 11.43
N GLY A 168 -9.78 -2.64 11.70
CA GLY A 168 -9.34 -2.23 13.03
C GLY A 168 -9.89 -0.87 13.44
N VAL A 169 -10.05 -0.65 14.72
CA VAL A 169 -10.53 0.62 15.30
C VAL A 169 -9.53 1.15 16.30
N PHE A 170 -9.00 2.33 16.03
CA PHE A 170 -8.20 3.11 16.95
C PHE A 170 -8.97 4.33 17.44
N LEU A 171 -8.79 4.69 18.69
CA LEU A 171 -9.37 5.88 19.30
C LEU A 171 -8.26 6.78 19.83
N ALA A 172 -8.29 8.07 19.44
CA ALA A 172 -7.43 9.06 20.06
C ALA A 172 -7.85 9.27 21.52
N ALA A 173 -6.88 9.16 22.40
CA ALA A 173 -7.01 9.39 23.83
C ALA A 173 -6.13 10.58 24.25
N GLU A 174 -6.31 11.07 25.47
CA GLU A 174 -5.59 12.21 26.02
C GLU A 174 -4.07 12.00 26.01
N HIS A 175 -3.62 10.77 26.23
CA HIS A 175 -2.20 10.41 26.31
C HIS A 175 -1.72 9.49 25.19
N GLY A 176 -2.41 9.48 24.03
CA GLY A 176 -2.00 8.64 22.91
C GLY A 176 -3.13 8.10 22.05
N VAL A 177 -2.99 6.86 21.65
CA VAL A 177 -4.00 6.15 20.85
C VAL A 177 -4.23 4.78 21.46
N GLU A 178 -5.49 4.45 21.65
CA GLU A 178 -5.97 3.14 22.11
C GLU A 178 -6.43 2.32 20.90
N MET A 179 -6.08 1.04 20.83
CA MET A 179 -6.61 0.09 19.86
C MET A 179 -7.81 -0.62 20.48
N LEU A 180 -9.03 -0.26 20.04
CA LEU A 180 -10.28 -0.84 20.53
C LEU A 180 -10.60 -2.16 19.85
N LEU A 181 -10.21 -2.32 18.59
CA LEU A 181 -10.37 -3.52 17.80
C LEU A 181 -9.15 -3.71 16.90
N ALA A 182 -8.56 -4.90 16.93
CA ALA A 182 -7.45 -5.22 16.04
C ALA A 182 -7.96 -5.46 14.61
N PRO A 183 -7.26 -4.99 13.57
CA PRO A 183 -7.61 -5.30 12.19
C PRO A 183 -7.35 -6.78 11.87
N GLU A 184 -8.20 -7.36 11.03
CA GLU A 184 -7.99 -8.70 10.50
C GLU A 184 -6.66 -8.82 9.75
N GLU A 185 -6.04 -9.99 9.84
CA GLU A 185 -4.82 -10.29 9.11
C GLU A 185 -5.07 -10.28 7.59
N TYR A 186 -4.28 -9.49 6.87
CA TYR A 186 -4.34 -9.50 5.40
C TYR A 186 -3.54 -10.66 4.83
N ARG A 187 -4.24 -11.57 4.16
CA ARG A 187 -3.66 -12.72 3.44
C ARG A 187 -3.95 -12.59 1.95
N PRO A 188 -2.98 -12.15 1.13
CA PRO A 188 -3.19 -12.02 -0.30
C PRO A 188 -3.42 -13.40 -0.92
N GLN A 189 -4.58 -13.61 -1.53
CA GLN A 189 -4.89 -14.86 -2.24
C GLN A 189 -4.16 -14.95 -3.59
N ARG A 190 -3.91 -13.81 -4.22
CA ARG A 190 -3.19 -13.70 -5.50
C ARG A 190 -2.53 -12.34 -5.65
N HIS A 191 -1.49 -12.30 -6.48
CA HIS A 191 -0.87 -11.06 -6.89
C HIS A 191 -1.67 -10.44 -8.04
N THR A 192 -2.24 -9.26 -7.82
CA THR A 192 -3.02 -8.53 -8.83
C THR A 192 -2.28 -7.28 -9.30
N ALA A 193 -2.55 -6.84 -10.52
CA ALA A 193 -2.04 -5.58 -11.04
C ALA A 193 -2.56 -4.38 -10.22
N ALA A 194 -3.80 -4.44 -9.73
CA ALA A 194 -4.38 -3.41 -8.86
C ALA A 194 -3.61 -3.26 -7.54
N ALA A 195 -3.25 -4.39 -6.90
CA ALA A 195 -2.44 -4.36 -5.68
C ALA A 195 -1.00 -3.88 -5.96
N TRP A 196 -0.46 -4.13 -7.15
CA TRP A 196 0.83 -3.59 -7.53
C TRP A 196 0.72 -2.09 -7.84
N CYS A 197 -0.32 -1.64 -8.56
CA CYS A 197 -0.57 -0.23 -8.83
C CYS A 197 -0.68 0.59 -7.54
N PHE A 198 -1.42 0.09 -6.54
CA PHE A 198 -1.53 0.71 -5.22
C PHE A 198 -0.15 0.98 -4.58
N VAL A 199 0.75 -0.01 -4.56
CA VAL A 199 2.08 0.19 -3.97
C VAL A 199 3.00 1.04 -4.84
N GLU A 200 2.80 1.10 -6.16
CA GLU A 200 3.50 2.05 -7.04
C GLU A 200 3.07 3.49 -6.78
N GLU A 201 1.77 3.74 -6.60
CA GLU A 201 1.25 5.06 -6.24
C GLU A 201 1.83 5.53 -4.90
N LEU A 202 1.83 4.64 -3.88
CA LEU A 202 2.46 4.96 -2.59
C LEU A 202 3.96 5.24 -2.75
N TYR A 203 4.68 4.41 -3.52
CA TYR A 203 6.11 4.59 -3.77
C TYR A 203 6.45 5.96 -4.37
N GLN A 204 5.59 6.51 -5.23
CA GLN A 204 5.78 7.87 -5.75
C GLN A 204 5.69 8.95 -4.67
N LEU A 205 4.91 8.72 -3.61
CA LEU A 205 4.78 9.65 -2.47
C LEU A 205 5.93 9.52 -1.46
N LEU A 206 6.75 8.48 -1.59
CA LEU A 206 7.90 8.22 -0.71
C LEU A 206 9.24 8.73 -1.27
N ARG A 207 9.25 9.11 -2.56
CA ARG A 207 10.45 9.57 -3.29
C ARG A 207 10.79 11.02 -3.04
#